data_1d305a2424fcfbfa31dd059017b04975
#
_entry.id   1d305a2424fcfbfa31dd059017b04975
#
_cell.length_a   1.000
_cell.length_b   1.000
_cell.length_c   1.000
_cell.angle_alpha   90.00
_cell.angle_beta   90.00
_cell.angle_gamma   90.00
#
_symmetry.space_group_name_H-M   'P 1'
#
loop_
_entity.id
_entity.type
_entity.pdbx_description
1 polymer ?
#
loop_
_entity_poly.entity_id
_entity_poly.type
_entity_poly.pdbx_seq_one_letter_code
_entity_poly.pdbx_strand_id
1 'polypeptide(L)'
;GDESATFKVDKIKHNNIEIWIQYPHRKHSQYNKLALGVPQHLSNNLPQYQDKSYDVSFAGQITHQRRQELSKAMPTIANSFYEPTEGFAQGLNPKSYYDKMFISKIIPCPSGQVVIDSFRFYETIEMLCLPIADNIDSKGNTMNYYNFLFEEEVPVKTIDNWNLLQTLVPELLSDYPNNMHQIVCWWIKYKRNLFIELMRQINA
;
A
#
# COMPACT_ATOMS: atom_id res chain seq x y z
N GLY A 1 8.87 4.54 -11.99
CA GLY A 1 10.01 3.82 -11.42
C GLY A 1 10.32 2.56 -12.24
N ASP A 2 11.47 1.95 -12.01
CA ASP A 2 11.86 0.70 -12.67
C ASP A 2 11.32 -0.51 -11.90
N GLU A 3 10.01 -0.74 -12.00
CA GLU A 3 9.33 -1.85 -11.32
C GLU A 3 9.93 -3.23 -11.68
N SER A 4 10.46 -3.37 -12.88
CA SER A 4 11.08 -4.63 -13.34
C SER A 4 12.54 -4.78 -12.90
N ALA A 5 13.10 -3.79 -12.20
CA ALA A 5 14.49 -3.73 -11.80
C ALA A 5 15.49 -4.01 -12.96
N THR A 6 15.20 -3.44 -14.12
CA THR A 6 16.04 -3.57 -15.33
C THR A 6 17.21 -2.61 -15.31
N PHE A 7 17.08 -1.50 -14.58
CA PHE A 7 18.15 -0.52 -14.44
C PHE A 7 19.31 -1.11 -13.63
N LYS A 8 20.52 -1.00 -14.18
CA LYS A 8 21.75 -1.55 -13.58
C LYS A 8 22.38 -0.52 -12.62
N VAL A 9 21.80 -0.37 -11.45
CA VAL A 9 22.29 0.53 -10.39
C VAL A 9 23.75 0.27 -10.05
N ASP A 10 24.19 -1.00 -10.05
CA ASP A 10 25.57 -1.41 -9.76
C ASP A 10 26.61 -0.82 -10.72
N LYS A 11 26.18 -0.28 -11.86
CA LYS A 11 27.07 0.42 -12.80
C LYS A 11 27.35 1.87 -12.42
N ILE A 12 26.60 2.43 -11.46
CA ILE A 12 26.84 3.78 -10.93
C ILE A 12 28.04 3.66 -9.97
N LYS A 13 29.20 4.11 -10.40
CA LYS A 13 30.40 4.16 -9.57
C LYS A 13 30.73 5.62 -9.25
N HIS A 14 30.36 6.04 -8.06
CA HIS A 14 30.71 7.35 -7.54
C HIS A 14 30.87 7.30 -6.03
N ASN A 15 32.00 7.81 -5.49
CA ASN A 15 32.36 7.63 -4.08
C ASN A 15 31.48 8.44 -3.10
N ASN A 16 30.70 9.43 -3.59
CA ASN A 16 29.93 10.34 -2.76
C ASN A 16 28.44 10.40 -3.19
N ILE A 17 27.90 9.31 -3.72
CA ILE A 17 26.49 9.22 -4.09
C ILE A 17 25.80 8.20 -3.20
N GLU A 18 24.75 8.63 -2.51
CA GLU A 18 23.79 7.74 -1.89
C GLU A 18 22.66 7.40 -2.88
N ILE A 19 22.33 6.12 -2.97
CA ILE A 19 21.32 5.63 -3.90
C ILE A 19 20.09 5.20 -3.10
N TRP A 20 18.94 5.80 -3.44
CA TRP A 20 17.63 5.48 -2.89
C TRP A 20 16.78 4.82 -3.97
N ILE A 21 16.21 3.67 -3.66
CA ILE A 21 15.48 2.86 -4.64
C ILE A 21 14.02 2.72 -4.20
N GLN A 22 13.10 3.17 -5.06
CA GLN A 22 11.69 2.78 -5.02
C GLN A 22 11.54 1.42 -5.71
N TYR A 23 10.58 0.62 -5.28
CA TYR A 23 10.37 -0.77 -5.74
C TYR A 23 11.63 -1.64 -5.57
N PRO A 24 12.23 -1.68 -4.36
CA PRO A 24 13.44 -2.46 -4.17
C PRO A 24 13.15 -3.96 -4.33
N HIS A 25 14.06 -4.63 -5.03
CA HIS A 25 14.11 -6.09 -5.11
C HIS A 25 15.17 -6.62 -4.15
N ARG A 26 15.14 -7.91 -3.80
CA ARG A 26 16.14 -8.54 -2.90
C ARG A 26 17.58 -8.28 -3.32
N LYS A 27 17.86 -8.18 -4.62
CA LYS A 27 19.19 -7.84 -5.15
C LYS A 27 19.64 -6.42 -4.83
N HIS A 28 18.74 -5.55 -4.35
CA HIS A 28 19.03 -4.17 -3.98
C HIS A 28 19.16 -3.97 -2.47
N SER A 29 19.40 -5.05 -1.71
CA SER A 29 19.49 -4.99 -0.25
C SER A 29 20.56 -4.05 0.31
N GLN A 30 21.61 -3.78 -0.48
CA GLN A 30 22.71 -2.88 -0.12
C GLN A 30 22.40 -1.39 -0.31
N TYR A 31 21.28 -1.04 -0.94
CA TYR A 31 20.90 0.34 -1.20
C TYR A 31 19.84 0.81 -0.22
N ASN A 32 19.75 2.13 -0.04
CA ASN A 32 18.66 2.73 0.73
C ASN A 32 17.32 2.47 0.03
N LYS A 33 16.33 2.07 0.81
CA LYS A 33 14.99 1.78 0.30
C LYS A 33 14.07 2.97 0.53
N LEU A 34 13.29 3.31 -0.48
CA LEU A 34 12.34 4.40 -0.40
C LEU A 34 10.93 3.89 -0.71
N ALA A 35 10.02 4.10 0.23
CA ALA A 35 8.61 3.82 0.04
C ALA A 35 8.05 4.61 -1.17
N LEU A 36 7.11 4.01 -1.89
CA LEU A 36 6.47 4.66 -3.03
C LEU A 36 5.74 5.94 -2.61
N GLY A 37 5.16 5.95 -1.41
CA GLY A 37 4.41 7.08 -0.88
C GLY A 37 3.06 7.27 -1.56
N VAL A 38 2.53 8.48 -1.50
CA VAL A 38 1.22 8.82 -2.06
C VAL A 38 1.36 9.65 -3.34
N PRO A 39 0.42 9.53 -4.28
CA PRO A 39 0.42 10.36 -5.47
C PRO A 39 0.10 11.82 -5.14
N GLN A 40 0.69 12.75 -5.89
CA GLN A 40 0.53 14.19 -5.66
C GLN A 40 -0.95 14.65 -5.64
N HIS A 41 -1.80 14.02 -6.43
CA HIS A 41 -3.21 14.40 -6.49
C HIS A 41 -4.00 14.09 -5.22
N LEU A 42 -3.45 13.29 -4.28
CA LEU A 42 -4.09 13.05 -2.99
C LEU A 42 -4.31 14.36 -2.22
N SER A 43 -3.30 15.22 -2.16
CA SER A 43 -3.38 16.49 -1.41
C SER A 43 -4.49 17.42 -1.91
N ASN A 44 -4.83 17.33 -3.20
CA ASN A 44 -5.88 18.14 -3.83
C ASN A 44 -7.28 17.53 -3.70
N ASN A 45 -7.38 16.30 -3.20
CA ASN A 45 -8.63 15.54 -3.13
C ASN A 45 -8.90 14.99 -1.72
N LEU A 46 -8.33 15.62 -0.68
CA LEU A 46 -8.59 15.21 0.70
C LEU A 46 -10.09 15.30 1.00
N PRO A 47 -10.70 14.22 1.51
CA PRO A 47 -12.12 14.21 1.85
C PRO A 47 -12.41 15.08 3.06
N GLN A 48 -13.64 15.59 3.16
CA GLN A 48 -14.12 16.16 4.40
C GLN A 48 -14.38 15.04 5.42
N TYR A 49 -14.23 15.34 6.71
CA TYR A 49 -14.47 14.37 7.77
C TYR A 49 -15.88 13.79 7.67
N GLN A 50 -15.96 12.48 7.74
CA GLN A 50 -17.19 11.69 7.79
C GLN A 50 -16.92 10.43 8.62
N ASP A 51 -17.97 9.90 9.22
CA ASP A 51 -17.88 8.63 9.94
C ASP A 51 -17.65 7.46 8.99
N LYS A 52 -16.98 6.43 9.49
CA LYS A 52 -16.74 5.20 8.74
C LYS A 52 -18.05 4.44 8.53
N SER A 53 -18.48 4.30 7.29
CA SER A 53 -19.75 3.67 6.89
C SER A 53 -19.59 2.24 6.39
N TYR A 54 -18.45 1.93 5.74
CA TYR A 54 -18.16 0.59 5.23
C TYR A 54 -17.11 -0.12 6.09
N ASP A 55 -17.26 -1.41 6.25
CA ASP A 55 -16.23 -2.22 6.89
C ASP A 55 -15.05 -2.46 5.94
N VAL A 56 -15.32 -2.70 4.67
CA VAL A 56 -14.29 -2.88 3.64
C VAL A 56 -14.68 -2.12 2.38
N SER A 57 -13.72 -1.55 1.68
CA SER A 57 -13.95 -1.06 0.32
C SER A 57 -12.81 -1.38 -0.64
N PHE A 58 -13.18 -1.56 -1.90
CA PHE A 58 -12.23 -1.66 -2.99
C PHE A 58 -12.83 -1.05 -4.27
N ALA A 59 -12.11 -0.11 -4.86
CA ALA A 59 -12.39 0.41 -6.20
C ALA A 59 -11.12 0.33 -7.04
N GLY A 60 -11.19 -0.20 -8.24
CA GLY A 60 -10.04 -0.23 -9.14
C GLY A 60 -10.01 -1.40 -10.11
N GLN A 61 -8.97 -1.40 -10.94
CA GLN A 61 -8.80 -2.36 -12.02
C GLN A 61 -8.55 -3.78 -11.56
N ILE A 62 -9.10 -4.74 -12.31
CA ILE A 62 -8.87 -6.17 -12.15
C ILE A 62 -7.92 -6.66 -13.25
N THR A 63 -6.64 -6.34 -13.10
CA THR A 63 -5.62 -6.51 -14.15
C THR A 63 -4.86 -7.84 -14.11
N HIS A 64 -4.80 -8.52 -12.97
CA HIS A 64 -4.01 -9.75 -12.79
C HIS A 64 -4.64 -10.69 -11.76
N GLN A 65 -4.09 -11.89 -11.64
CA GLN A 65 -4.66 -12.97 -10.82
C GLN A 65 -4.98 -12.55 -9.39
N ARG A 66 -4.05 -11.86 -8.69
CA ARG A 66 -4.28 -11.45 -7.29
C ARG A 66 -5.50 -10.53 -7.13
N ARG A 67 -5.72 -9.63 -8.08
CA ARG A 67 -6.90 -8.77 -8.10
C ARG A 67 -8.17 -9.52 -8.51
N GLN A 68 -8.05 -10.54 -9.35
CA GLN A 68 -9.18 -11.44 -9.66
C GLN A 68 -9.61 -12.28 -8.45
N GLU A 69 -8.66 -12.75 -7.64
CA GLU A 69 -8.95 -13.45 -6.38
C GLU A 69 -9.67 -12.52 -5.39
N LEU A 70 -9.15 -11.30 -5.20
CA LEU A 70 -9.83 -10.26 -4.39
C LEU A 70 -11.23 -9.96 -4.91
N SER A 71 -11.39 -9.83 -6.24
CA SER A 71 -12.68 -9.56 -6.90
C SER A 71 -13.73 -10.62 -6.57
N LYS A 72 -13.33 -11.88 -6.42
CA LYS A 72 -14.21 -12.97 -6.02
C LYS A 72 -14.53 -12.95 -4.52
N ALA A 73 -13.60 -12.46 -3.69
CA ALA A 73 -13.78 -12.40 -2.25
C ALA A 73 -14.63 -11.20 -1.80
N MET A 74 -14.50 -10.04 -2.44
CA MET A 74 -15.20 -8.81 -2.04
C MET A 74 -16.72 -8.96 -1.88
N PRO A 75 -17.46 -9.60 -2.81
CA PRO A 75 -18.91 -9.76 -2.67
C PRO A 75 -19.36 -10.61 -1.47
N THR A 76 -18.45 -11.33 -0.82
CA THR A 76 -18.77 -12.13 0.37
C THR A 76 -18.76 -11.32 1.67
N ILE A 77 -18.33 -10.06 1.63
CA ILE A 77 -18.27 -9.17 2.79
C ILE A 77 -19.55 -8.33 2.86
N ALA A 78 -20.32 -8.50 3.93
CA ALA A 78 -21.67 -7.96 4.06
C ALA A 78 -21.75 -6.43 3.98
N ASN A 79 -20.85 -5.71 4.67
CA ASN A 79 -20.82 -4.23 4.68
C ASN A 79 -19.63 -3.73 3.88
N SER A 80 -19.66 -3.98 2.55
CA SER A 80 -18.57 -3.59 1.65
C SER A 80 -19.01 -2.66 0.53
N PHE A 81 -18.09 -1.81 0.11
CA PHE A 81 -18.19 -1.08 -1.16
C PHE A 81 -17.23 -1.71 -2.17
N TYR A 82 -17.75 -2.14 -3.30
CA TYR A 82 -16.95 -2.80 -4.33
C TYR A 82 -17.27 -2.24 -5.71
N GLU A 83 -16.26 -1.66 -6.37
CA GLU A 83 -16.38 -1.08 -7.72
C GLU A 83 -15.17 -1.50 -8.58
N PRO A 84 -15.24 -2.68 -9.23
CA PRO A 84 -14.21 -3.13 -10.15
C PRO A 84 -14.28 -2.35 -11.45
N THR A 85 -13.11 -2.11 -12.06
CA THR A 85 -13.00 -1.47 -13.37
C THR A 85 -12.19 -2.34 -14.34
N GLU A 86 -12.55 -2.30 -15.62
CA GLU A 86 -11.87 -3.09 -16.66
C GLU A 86 -10.64 -2.36 -17.23
N GLY A 87 -10.62 -1.02 -17.19
CA GLY A 87 -9.58 -0.22 -17.82
C GLY A 87 -8.98 0.85 -16.89
N PHE A 88 -7.80 1.33 -17.29
CA PHE A 88 -7.15 2.44 -16.62
C PHE A 88 -7.97 3.72 -16.80
N ALA A 89 -8.15 4.48 -15.71
CA ALA A 89 -8.95 5.71 -15.68
C ALA A 89 -10.45 5.55 -16.02
N GLN A 90 -10.99 4.34 -15.95
CA GLN A 90 -12.43 4.08 -16.18
C GLN A 90 -13.26 3.99 -14.89
N GLY A 91 -12.61 4.18 -13.73
CA GLY A 91 -13.24 4.11 -12.40
C GLY A 91 -13.73 5.45 -11.89
N LEU A 92 -13.88 5.52 -10.58
CA LEU A 92 -14.22 6.75 -9.86
C LEU A 92 -13.22 7.86 -10.20
N ASN A 93 -13.69 9.10 -10.29
CA ASN A 93 -12.78 10.24 -10.28
C ASN A 93 -12.00 10.29 -8.96
N PRO A 94 -10.85 10.96 -8.90
CA PRO A 94 -9.98 10.94 -7.72
C PRO A 94 -10.70 11.36 -6.44
N LYS A 95 -11.55 12.40 -6.49
CA LYS A 95 -12.30 12.85 -5.32
C LYS A 95 -13.23 11.76 -4.80
N SER A 96 -14.09 11.20 -5.65
CA SER A 96 -15.02 10.13 -5.28
C SER A 96 -14.29 8.88 -4.78
N TYR A 97 -13.14 8.55 -5.36
CA TYR A 97 -12.30 7.44 -4.92
C TYR A 97 -11.83 7.64 -3.47
N TYR A 98 -11.29 8.83 -3.14
CA TYR A 98 -10.83 9.11 -1.78
C TYR A 98 -11.99 9.29 -0.80
N ASP A 99 -13.12 9.85 -1.21
CA ASP A 99 -14.32 9.92 -0.38
C ASP A 99 -14.79 8.50 0.02
N LYS A 100 -14.81 7.55 -0.93
CA LYS A 100 -15.18 6.15 -0.63
C LYS A 100 -14.14 5.43 0.23
N MET A 101 -12.86 5.66 -0.01
CA MET A 101 -11.81 5.12 0.83
C MET A 101 -11.91 5.66 2.27
N PHE A 102 -12.08 6.97 2.44
CA PHE A 102 -12.10 7.63 3.74
C PHE A 102 -13.24 7.14 4.64
N ILE A 103 -14.44 6.88 4.09
CA ILE A 103 -15.57 6.36 4.86
C ILE A 103 -15.54 4.85 5.10
N SER A 104 -14.42 4.19 4.76
CA SER A 104 -14.21 2.76 4.96
C SER A 104 -13.22 2.49 6.08
N LYS A 105 -13.35 1.36 6.79
CA LYS A 105 -12.43 0.97 7.86
C LYS A 105 -11.21 0.23 7.32
N ILE A 106 -11.41 -0.69 6.41
CA ILE A 106 -10.39 -1.59 5.88
C ILE A 106 -10.32 -1.46 4.36
N ILE A 107 -9.11 -1.40 3.82
CA ILE A 107 -8.87 -1.36 2.38
C ILE A 107 -7.93 -2.51 1.99
N PRO A 108 -8.38 -3.46 1.19
CA PRO A 108 -7.51 -4.43 0.54
C PRO A 108 -6.53 -3.74 -0.41
N CYS A 109 -5.25 -4.05 -0.24
CA CYS A 109 -4.15 -3.53 -1.04
C CYS A 109 -3.48 -4.68 -1.81
N PRO A 110 -4.15 -5.22 -2.86
CA PRO A 110 -3.54 -6.26 -3.67
C PRO A 110 -2.30 -5.72 -4.38
N SER A 111 -1.37 -6.61 -4.67
CA SER A 111 -0.12 -6.28 -5.34
C SER A 111 -0.34 -5.42 -6.58
N GLY A 112 0.66 -4.60 -6.91
CA GLY A 112 0.76 -3.93 -8.18
C GLY A 112 0.93 -4.92 -9.35
N GLN A 113 0.98 -4.42 -10.57
CA GLN A 113 1.08 -5.28 -11.75
C GLN A 113 2.40 -6.05 -11.83
N VAL A 114 3.48 -5.52 -11.27
CA VAL A 114 4.82 -6.12 -11.32
C VAL A 114 5.37 -6.41 -9.93
N VAL A 115 5.13 -5.53 -8.98
CA VAL A 115 5.63 -5.63 -7.60
C VAL A 115 4.48 -5.60 -6.60
N ILE A 116 4.75 -6.02 -5.36
CA ILE A 116 3.75 -5.99 -4.28
C ILE A 116 3.37 -4.55 -3.93
N ASP A 117 4.33 -3.62 -3.97
CA ASP A 117 4.10 -2.22 -3.60
C ASP A 117 3.11 -1.51 -4.53
N SER A 118 2.26 -0.69 -3.92
CA SER A 118 1.28 0.09 -4.66
C SER A 118 0.92 1.38 -3.91
N PHE A 119 0.56 2.44 -4.62
CA PHE A 119 0.08 3.68 -4.02
C PHE A 119 -1.08 3.46 -3.05
N ARG A 120 -1.96 2.51 -3.35
CA ARG A 120 -3.11 2.18 -2.52
C ARG A 120 -2.75 1.88 -1.07
N PHE A 121 -1.64 1.23 -0.81
CA PHE A 121 -1.18 0.94 0.54
C PHE A 121 -0.98 2.23 1.35
N TYR A 122 -0.30 3.20 0.78
CA TYR A 122 0.00 4.48 1.43
C TYR A 122 -1.23 5.39 1.49
N GLU A 123 -2.00 5.46 0.41
CA GLU A 123 -3.29 6.17 0.37
C GLU A 123 -4.21 5.68 1.48
N THR A 124 -4.25 4.37 1.71
CA THR A 124 -5.06 3.75 2.77
C THR A 124 -4.71 4.29 4.14
N ILE A 125 -3.41 4.36 4.46
CA ILE A 125 -2.96 4.84 5.77
C ILE A 125 -3.23 6.35 5.91
N GLU A 126 -2.99 7.15 4.88
CA GLU A 126 -3.30 8.59 4.90
C GLU A 126 -4.80 8.87 5.00
N MET A 127 -5.66 7.97 4.51
CA MET A 127 -7.11 8.03 4.66
C MET A 127 -7.62 7.46 5.99
N LEU A 128 -6.72 7.17 6.94
CA LEU A 128 -7.06 6.58 8.24
C LEU A 128 -7.86 5.27 8.10
N CYS A 129 -7.41 4.40 7.22
CA CYS A 129 -7.95 3.07 7.00
C CYS A 129 -6.89 2.00 7.27
N LEU A 130 -7.32 0.80 7.67
CA LEU A 130 -6.43 -0.35 7.84
C LEU A 130 -6.13 -0.99 6.48
N PRO A 131 -4.87 -1.03 6.03
CA PRO A 131 -4.51 -1.82 4.86
C PRO A 131 -4.47 -3.32 5.20
N ILE A 132 -4.99 -4.14 4.30
CA ILE A 132 -4.63 -5.57 4.22
C ILE A 132 -3.70 -5.67 3.02
N ALA A 133 -2.43 -5.95 3.26
CA ALA A 133 -1.43 -5.97 2.21
C ALA A 133 -1.26 -7.37 1.60
N ASP A 134 -1.01 -7.43 0.30
CA ASP A 134 -0.69 -8.68 -0.37
C ASP A 134 0.73 -9.14 0.02
N ASN A 135 0.90 -10.45 0.19
CA ASN A 135 2.20 -11.08 0.44
C ASN A 135 2.73 -11.83 -0.79
N ILE A 136 1.96 -11.81 -1.88
CA ILE A 136 2.28 -12.48 -3.14
C ILE A 136 2.26 -11.46 -4.26
N ASP A 137 3.31 -11.47 -5.09
CA ASP A 137 3.38 -10.63 -6.29
C ASP A 137 2.45 -11.14 -7.41
N SER A 138 2.34 -10.40 -8.50
CA SER A 138 1.51 -10.78 -9.65
C SER A 138 1.98 -12.04 -10.38
N LYS A 139 3.19 -12.52 -10.09
CA LYS A 139 3.79 -13.74 -10.65
C LYS A 139 3.67 -14.95 -9.72
N GLY A 140 3.06 -14.77 -8.54
CA GLY A 140 2.90 -15.84 -7.54
C GLY A 140 4.07 -16.03 -6.59
N ASN A 141 5.05 -15.12 -6.56
CA ASN A 141 6.17 -15.23 -5.62
C ASN A 141 5.79 -14.61 -4.27
N THR A 142 5.97 -15.39 -3.20
CA THR A 142 5.75 -14.92 -1.83
C THR A 142 6.94 -14.09 -1.35
N MET A 143 6.63 -12.95 -0.76
CA MET A 143 7.63 -12.06 -0.19
C MET A 143 7.03 -11.23 0.95
N ASN A 144 7.67 -11.22 2.10
CA ASN A 144 7.35 -10.25 3.15
C ASN A 144 7.90 -8.86 2.75
N TYR A 145 7.23 -8.27 1.74
CA TYR A 145 7.74 -7.11 1.03
C TYR A 145 7.85 -5.87 1.92
N TYR A 146 6.83 -5.59 2.71
CA TYR A 146 6.83 -4.37 3.51
C TYR A 146 7.86 -4.42 4.64
N ASN A 147 8.06 -5.57 5.30
CA ASN A 147 9.14 -5.71 6.27
C ASN A 147 10.54 -5.60 5.60
N PHE A 148 10.67 -6.09 4.37
CA PHE A 148 11.89 -5.90 3.60
C PHE A 148 12.10 -4.43 3.19
N LEU A 149 11.06 -3.75 2.75
CA LEU A 149 11.11 -2.34 2.32
C LEU A 149 11.48 -1.42 3.48
N PHE A 150 10.83 -1.58 4.62
CA PHE A 150 10.99 -0.72 5.79
C PHE A 150 12.09 -1.16 6.75
N GLU A 151 12.68 -2.34 6.55
CA GLU A 151 13.75 -2.92 7.38
C GLU A 151 13.34 -3.08 8.86
N GLU A 152 12.05 -3.15 9.12
CA GLU A 152 11.45 -3.40 10.44
C GLU A 152 10.15 -4.21 10.28
N GLU A 153 9.63 -4.75 11.37
CA GLU A 153 8.30 -5.35 11.39
C GLU A 153 7.24 -4.25 11.26
N VAL A 154 6.44 -4.35 10.20
CA VAL A 154 5.39 -3.38 9.91
C VAL A 154 4.09 -3.84 10.56
N PRO A 155 3.37 -2.99 11.32
CA PRO A 155 2.12 -3.36 12.00
C PRO A 155 0.93 -3.45 11.01
N VAL A 156 1.13 -4.19 9.93
CA VAL A 156 0.15 -4.36 8.85
C VAL A 156 -0.13 -5.84 8.65
N LYS A 157 -1.39 -6.19 8.56
CA LYS A 157 -1.79 -7.56 8.24
C LYS A 157 -1.49 -7.86 6.78
N THR A 158 -0.78 -8.94 6.53
CA THR A 158 -0.52 -9.46 5.17
C THR A 158 -1.36 -10.70 4.88
N ILE A 159 -1.65 -10.95 3.60
CA ILE A 159 -2.50 -12.05 3.16
C ILE A 159 -1.87 -12.77 1.95
N ASP A 160 -1.85 -14.10 2.01
CA ASP A 160 -1.41 -14.96 0.90
C ASP A 160 -2.57 -15.42 0.01
N ASN A 161 -3.78 -15.42 0.56
CA ASN A 161 -4.98 -15.90 -0.13
C ASN A 161 -6.17 -14.98 0.17
N TRP A 162 -6.65 -14.28 -0.83
CA TRP A 162 -7.77 -13.34 -0.67
C TRP A 162 -9.09 -14.00 -0.25
N ASN A 163 -9.25 -15.31 -0.40
CA ASN A 163 -10.42 -16.02 0.16
C ASN A 163 -10.47 -15.98 1.70
N LEU A 164 -9.34 -15.68 2.37
CA LEU A 164 -9.30 -15.48 3.83
C LEU A 164 -9.84 -14.12 4.27
N LEU A 165 -10.17 -13.23 3.36
CA LEU A 165 -10.66 -11.88 3.67
C LEU A 165 -11.91 -11.93 4.56
N GLN A 166 -12.81 -12.87 4.30
CA GLN A 166 -14.04 -13.06 5.06
C GLN A 166 -13.78 -13.39 6.55
N THR A 167 -12.71 -14.10 6.85
CA THR A 167 -12.32 -14.42 8.24
C THR A 167 -11.51 -13.29 8.86
N LEU A 168 -10.65 -12.68 8.09
CA LEU A 168 -9.72 -11.65 8.56
C LEU A 168 -10.41 -10.32 8.90
N VAL A 169 -11.44 -9.93 8.13
CA VAL A 169 -12.15 -8.67 8.34
C VAL A 169 -12.77 -8.57 9.73
N PRO A 170 -13.55 -9.55 10.23
CA PRO A 170 -14.08 -9.51 11.59
C PRO A 170 -12.98 -9.44 12.67
N GLU A 171 -11.87 -10.17 12.49
CA GLU A 171 -10.72 -10.11 13.39
C GLU A 171 -10.16 -8.68 13.50
N LEU A 172 -9.91 -8.02 12.37
CA LEU A 172 -9.38 -6.65 12.35
C LEU A 172 -10.39 -5.61 12.88
N LEU A 173 -11.66 -5.81 12.65
CA LEU A 173 -12.70 -4.92 13.14
C LEU A 173 -12.89 -5.00 14.66
N SER A 174 -12.63 -6.15 15.27
CA SER A 174 -12.78 -6.35 16.72
C SER A 174 -11.88 -5.43 17.54
N ASP A 175 -10.73 -5.02 16.99
CA ASP A 175 -9.78 -4.11 17.64
C ASP A 175 -9.36 -2.95 16.70
N TYR A 176 -10.30 -2.48 15.88
CA TYR A 176 -10.06 -1.47 14.85
C TYR A 176 -9.36 -0.21 15.37
N PRO A 177 -9.78 0.42 16.49
CA PRO A 177 -9.13 1.64 16.98
C PRO A 177 -7.64 1.44 17.32
N ASN A 178 -7.30 0.33 17.99
CA ASN A 178 -5.91 0.04 18.35
C ASN A 178 -5.05 -0.30 17.13
N ASN A 179 -5.57 -1.14 16.24
CA ASN A 179 -4.90 -1.48 14.99
C ASN A 179 -4.60 -0.21 14.17
N MET A 180 -5.57 0.70 14.07
CA MET A 180 -5.42 1.96 13.35
C MET A 180 -4.39 2.87 14.03
N HIS A 181 -4.45 3.00 15.35
CA HIS A 181 -3.49 3.78 16.13
C HIS A 181 -2.05 3.30 15.90
N GLN A 182 -1.81 1.99 15.97
CA GLN A 182 -0.47 1.41 15.75
C GLN A 182 0.07 1.74 14.36
N ILE A 183 -0.75 1.60 13.32
CA ILE A 183 -0.34 1.89 11.93
C ILE A 183 -0.04 3.37 11.73
N VAL A 184 -0.89 4.25 12.25
CA VAL A 184 -0.67 5.71 12.13
C VAL A 184 0.60 6.14 12.86
N CYS A 185 0.81 5.66 14.08
CA CYS A 185 2.03 5.98 14.84
C CYS A 185 3.29 5.49 14.13
N TRP A 186 3.25 4.26 13.60
CA TRP A 186 4.34 3.71 12.81
C TRP A 186 4.61 4.55 11.55
N TRP A 187 3.59 4.91 10.79
CA TRP A 187 3.72 5.68 9.56
C TRP A 187 4.27 7.10 9.80
N ILE A 188 3.81 7.77 10.85
CA ILE A 188 4.34 9.09 11.27
C ILE A 188 5.82 8.97 11.65
N LYS A 189 6.18 7.94 12.42
CA LYS A 189 7.58 7.67 12.80
C LYS A 189 8.46 7.45 11.56
N TYR A 190 8.00 6.64 10.60
CA TYR A 190 8.72 6.41 9.35
C TYR A 190 8.95 7.71 8.57
N LYS A 191 7.89 8.48 8.32
CA LYS A 191 8.00 9.77 7.58
C LYS A 191 8.96 10.74 8.27
N ARG A 192 8.90 10.84 9.60
CA ARG A 192 9.81 11.68 10.39
C ARG A 192 11.27 11.22 10.25
N ASN A 193 11.52 9.95 10.39
CA ASN A 193 12.88 9.41 10.30
C ASN A 193 13.46 9.59 8.90
N LEU A 194 12.68 9.34 7.88
CA LEU A 194 13.07 9.58 6.48
C LEU A 194 13.43 11.06 6.26
N PHE A 195 12.60 11.98 6.75
CA PHE A 195 12.87 13.42 6.64
C PHE A 195 14.19 13.81 7.32
N ILE A 196 14.43 13.32 8.55
CA ILE A 196 15.67 13.60 9.30
C ILE A 196 16.88 13.07 8.52
N GLU A 197 16.79 11.87 7.95
CA GLU A 197 17.89 11.27 7.19
C GLU A 197 18.19 12.06 5.92
N LEU A 198 17.17 12.43 5.14
CA LEU A 198 17.34 13.26 3.95
C LEU A 198 17.95 14.63 4.28
N MET A 199 17.51 15.27 5.38
CA MET A 199 18.08 16.55 5.81
C MET A 199 19.53 16.44 6.25
N ARG A 200 19.92 15.30 6.87
CA ARG A 200 21.33 15.03 7.22
C ARG A 200 22.19 14.94 5.98
N GLN A 201 21.73 14.24 4.96
CA GLN A 201 22.47 14.06 3.70
C GLN A 201 22.61 15.36 2.89
N ILE A 202 21.59 16.23 2.91
CA ILE A 202 21.66 17.54 2.22
C ILE A 202 22.69 18.47 2.89
N ASN A 203 22.91 18.34 4.20
CA ASN A 203 23.80 19.21 4.98
C ASN A 203 25.20 18.60 5.19
N ALA A 204 25.49 17.43 4.65
CA ALA A 204 26.79 16.77 4.72
C ALA A 204 27.67 17.14 3.53
#